data_2c8da18c156f0aac0af719bf6c5c9c88
#
_entry.id   2c8da18c156f0aac0af719bf6c5c9c88
#
_cell.length_a   1.000
_cell.length_b   1.000
_cell.length_c   1.000
_cell.angle_alpha   90.00
_cell.angle_beta   90.00
_cell.angle_gamma   90.00
#
_symmetry.space_group_name_H-M   'P 1'
#
loop_
_entity.id
_entity.type
_entity.pdbx_description
1 polymer ?
#
loop_
_entity_poly.entity_id
_entity_poly.type
_entity_poly.pdbx_seq_one_letter_code
_entity_poly.pdbx_strand_id
1 'polypeptide(L)'
;SGLPLMLVFGVLSFWLREAGVSREQIGYFSWVIMVYAIKFIWSPLIDHLSLPGLKRWLGRRRSWLIVSQSLVILAVLLMASMDPQTELKWMALCAVLLAIASATQDITIDAYRIEAAPERLQAVLAAASLAGYRLAMIFSSAGTLWIAALFSSTDTGYDLKAWQSTYLVMAGCMALGLLTTLLSPEPVVEQQINMSTAHSSASQKLMNWLKVAVIGPFVDFFSRHGLNALLILSLSACYRVSDVVMGVMANVFYVDMGFSKEE
;
A
#
# COMPACT_ATOMS: atom_id res chain seq x y z
N SER A 1 0.22 -0.52 6.57
CA SER A 1 0.07 -0.13 5.15
C SER A 1 0.29 1.37 4.93
N GLY A 2 -0.17 2.25 5.81
CA GLY A 2 0.04 3.71 5.67
C GLY A 2 1.50 4.15 5.68
N LEU A 3 2.38 3.43 6.38
CA LEU A 3 3.80 3.75 6.48
C LEU A 3 4.51 3.65 5.11
N PRO A 4 4.50 2.53 4.36
CA PRO A 4 5.21 2.44 3.09
C PRO A 4 4.63 3.37 2.03
N LEU A 5 3.35 3.71 2.10
CA LEU A 5 2.72 4.66 1.18
C LEU A 5 3.41 6.03 1.23
N MET A 6 3.55 6.59 2.42
CA MET A 6 4.16 7.92 2.59
C MET A 6 5.66 7.92 2.32
N LEU A 7 6.34 6.81 2.59
CA LEU A 7 7.76 6.67 2.23
C LEU A 7 7.98 6.82 0.72
N VAL A 8 7.07 6.29 -0.12
CA VAL A 8 7.17 6.40 -1.59
C VAL A 8 6.73 7.77 -2.08
N PHE A 9 5.59 8.28 -1.60
CA PHE A 9 4.97 9.47 -2.22
C PHE A 9 5.39 10.79 -1.63
N GLY A 10 5.67 10.83 -0.34
CA GLY A 10 6.07 12.07 0.34
C GLY A 10 7.57 12.14 0.56
N VAL A 11 8.07 11.22 1.37
CA VAL A 11 9.44 11.25 1.88
C VAL A 11 10.48 11.02 0.78
N LEU A 12 10.24 10.05 -0.12
CA LEU A 12 11.17 9.80 -1.23
C LEU A 12 11.33 11.02 -2.12
N SER A 13 10.25 11.73 -2.42
CA SER A 13 10.31 12.96 -3.23
C SER A 13 11.15 14.03 -2.57
N PHE A 14 11.08 14.15 -1.25
CA PHE A 14 11.90 15.05 -0.47
C PHE A 14 13.37 14.64 -0.51
N TRP A 15 13.68 13.37 -0.24
CA TRP A 15 15.04 12.82 -0.33
C TRP A 15 15.67 13.06 -1.71
N LEU A 16 14.94 12.72 -2.78
CA LEU A 16 15.40 12.94 -4.16
C LEU A 16 15.68 14.42 -4.43
N ARG A 17 14.84 15.32 -3.91
CA ARG A 17 15.02 16.76 -4.10
C ARG A 17 16.24 17.28 -3.38
N GLU A 18 16.48 16.84 -2.16
CA GLU A 18 17.67 17.19 -1.37
C GLU A 18 18.94 16.62 -2.00
N ALA A 19 18.87 15.43 -2.59
CA ALA A 19 19.96 14.83 -3.37
C ALA A 19 20.23 15.55 -4.71
N GLY A 20 19.51 16.63 -5.03
CA GLY A 20 19.74 17.42 -6.24
C GLY A 20 19.10 16.84 -7.51
N VAL A 21 18.24 15.83 -7.40
CA VAL A 21 17.50 15.26 -8.54
C VAL A 21 16.55 16.30 -9.10
N SER A 22 16.46 16.39 -10.43
CA SER A 22 15.63 17.39 -11.11
C SER A 22 14.14 17.17 -10.83
N ARG A 23 13.35 18.28 -10.83
CA ARG A 23 11.89 18.22 -10.63
C ARG A 23 11.21 17.32 -11.67
N GLU A 24 11.71 17.33 -12.89
CA GLU A 24 11.20 16.50 -13.97
C GLU A 24 11.38 15.00 -13.67
N GLN A 25 12.56 14.60 -13.22
CA GLN A 25 12.85 13.22 -12.82
C GLN A 25 12.01 12.78 -11.62
N ILE A 26 11.84 13.67 -10.62
CA ILE A 26 10.94 13.40 -9.47
C ILE A 26 9.49 13.23 -9.95
N GLY A 27 9.07 14.00 -10.95
CA GLY A 27 7.76 13.86 -11.59
C GLY A 27 7.51 12.46 -12.14
N TYR A 28 8.51 11.78 -12.67
CA TYR A 28 8.37 10.39 -13.13
C TYR A 28 8.09 9.41 -11.99
N PHE A 29 8.59 9.66 -10.77
CA PHE A 29 8.25 8.84 -9.61
C PHE A 29 6.76 8.92 -9.22
N SER A 30 6.06 9.98 -9.62
CA SER A 30 4.61 10.08 -9.41
C SER A 30 3.83 8.97 -10.13
N TRP A 31 4.38 8.39 -11.21
CA TRP A 31 3.76 7.26 -11.91
C TRP A 31 3.66 6.00 -11.04
N VAL A 32 4.47 5.90 -9.99
CA VAL A 32 4.38 4.81 -9.01
C VAL A 32 3.01 4.79 -8.32
N ILE A 33 2.32 5.96 -8.23
CA ILE A 33 0.93 6.05 -7.73
C ILE A 33 -0.03 5.19 -8.57
N MET A 34 0.22 5.05 -9.87
CA MET A 34 -0.63 4.23 -10.73
C MET A 34 -0.70 2.77 -10.28
N VAL A 35 0.35 2.25 -9.66
CA VAL A 35 0.36 0.90 -9.09
C VAL A 35 -0.77 0.72 -8.08
N TYR A 36 -1.01 1.72 -7.23
CA TYR A 36 -2.13 1.67 -6.27
C TYR A 36 -3.49 1.80 -6.95
N ALA A 37 -3.58 2.54 -8.06
CA ALA A 37 -4.83 2.67 -8.82
C ALA A 37 -5.21 1.35 -9.51
N ILE A 38 -4.23 0.60 -10.01
CA ILE A 38 -4.45 -0.65 -10.73
C ILE A 38 -4.44 -1.91 -9.85
N LYS A 39 -4.28 -1.77 -8.53
CA LYS A 39 -4.23 -2.90 -7.57
C LYS A 39 -5.44 -3.84 -7.66
N PHE A 40 -6.58 -3.36 -8.14
CA PHE A 40 -7.78 -4.17 -8.34
C PHE A 40 -7.57 -5.31 -9.37
N ILE A 41 -6.59 -5.18 -10.28
CA ILE A 41 -6.31 -6.20 -11.31
C ILE A 41 -5.80 -7.50 -10.66
N TRP A 42 -4.96 -7.40 -9.61
CA TRP A 42 -4.43 -8.58 -8.94
C TRP A 42 -5.09 -8.90 -7.60
N SER A 43 -6.03 -8.08 -7.13
CA SER A 43 -6.81 -8.35 -5.92
C SER A 43 -7.48 -9.73 -5.95
N PRO A 44 -8.14 -10.15 -7.05
CA PRO A 44 -8.75 -11.47 -7.13
C PRO A 44 -7.73 -12.61 -7.04
N LEU A 45 -6.49 -12.37 -7.51
CA LEU A 45 -5.41 -13.35 -7.40
C LEU A 45 -5.08 -13.62 -5.92
N ILE A 46 -4.95 -12.56 -5.11
CA ILE A 46 -4.66 -12.65 -3.67
C ILE A 46 -5.82 -13.31 -2.92
N ASP A 47 -7.06 -13.06 -3.37
CA ASP A 47 -8.26 -13.61 -2.74
C ASP A 47 -8.42 -15.12 -2.97
N HIS A 48 -8.03 -15.60 -4.13
CA HIS A 48 -8.24 -17.00 -4.50
C HIS A 48 -6.98 -17.85 -4.42
N LEU A 49 -5.80 -17.26 -4.62
CA LEU A 49 -4.55 -18.02 -4.62
C LEU A 49 -4.04 -18.22 -3.20
N SER A 50 -3.78 -19.48 -2.86
CA SER A 50 -3.06 -19.82 -1.64
C SER A 50 -1.60 -20.11 -1.97
N LEU A 51 -0.68 -19.53 -1.20
CA LEU A 51 0.75 -19.76 -1.39
C LEU A 51 1.10 -21.19 -0.94
N PRO A 52 1.60 -22.04 -1.88
CA PRO A 52 1.95 -23.41 -1.55
C PRO A 52 3.10 -23.44 -0.53
N GLY A 53 3.02 -24.33 0.43
CA GLY A 53 4.00 -24.42 1.52
C GLY A 53 3.67 -23.54 2.73
N LEU A 54 3.51 -22.23 2.56
CA LEU A 54 3.22 -21.29 3.65
C LEU A 54 1.80 -21.47 4.22
N LYS A 55 0.82 -21.79 3.38
CA LYS A 55 -0.57 -22.00 3.80
C LYS A 55 -0.71 -23.04 4.92
N ARG A 56 0.13 -24.09 4.90
CA ARG A 56 0.05 -25.18 5.91
C ARG A 56 0.42 -24.71 7.32
N TRP A 57 1.31 -23.70 7.42
CA TRP A 57 1.87 -23.22 8.68
C TRP A 57 1.22 -21.93 9.17
N LEU A 58 0.88 -21.05 8.24
CA LEU A 58 0.48 -19.67 8.53
C LEU A 58 -0.97 -19.35 8.14
N GLY A 59 -1.62 -20.24 7.39
CA GLY A 59 -2.92 -19.95 6.80
C GLY A 59 -2.82 -19.16 5.49
N ARG A 60 -3.97 -18.80 4.90
CA ARG A 60 -4.03 -18.13 3.59
C ARG A 60 -3.70 -16.64 3.69
N ARG A 61 -4.38 -15.91 4.56
CA ARG A 61 -4.24 -14.45 4.67
C ARG A 61 -2.92 -14.04 5.30
N ARG A 62 -2.51 -14.71 6.37
CA ARG A 62 -1.23 -14.42 7.01
C ARG A 62 -0.04 -14.71 6.09
N SER A 63 -0.12 -15.74 5.25
CA SER A 63 0.95 -16.02 4.27
C SER A 63 1.15 -14.86 3.31
N TRP A 64 0.09 -14.27 2.76
CA TRP A 64 0.16 -13.10 1.89
C TRP A 64 0.64 -11.84 2.62
N LEU A 65 0.19 -11.64 3.87
CA LEU A 65 0.67 -10.53 4.70
C LEU A 65 2.17 -10.61 4.96
N ILE A 66 2.67 -11.80 5.35
CA ILE A 66 4.09 -11.99 5.63
C ILE A 66 4.93 -11.78 4.38
N VAL A 67 4.52 -12.32 3.23
CA VAL A 67 5.25 -12.13 1.97
C VAL A 67 5.25 -10.66 1.55
N SER A 68 4.11 -9.98 1.57
CA SER A 68 4.04 -8.57 1.20
C SER A 68 4.81 -7.67 2.16
N GLN A 69 4.75 -7.90 3.47
CA GLN A 69 5.51 -7.16 4.47
C GLN A 69 7.02 -7.41 4.35
N SER A 70 7.43 -8.65 4.08
CA SER A 70 8.84 -8.98 3.83
C SER A 70 9.37 -8.29 2.57
N LEU A 71 8.56 -8.22 1.51
CA LEU A 71 8.92 -7.49 0.29
C LEU A 71 8.99 -5.98 0.52
N VAL A 72 8.10 -5.41 1.36
CA VAL A 72 8.17 -4.00 1.77
C VAL A 72 9.48 -3.74 2.53
N ILE A 73 9.81 -4.57 3.52
CA ILE A 73 11.06 -4.44 4.28
C ILE A 73 12.27 -4.53 3.35
N LEU A 74 12.28 -5.52 2.46
CA LEU A 74 13.36 -5.70 1.49
C LEU A 74 13.53 -4.48 0.57
N ALA A 75 12.43 -3.95 0.03
CA ALA A 75 12.47 -2.78 -0.84
C ALA A 75 12.98 -1.53 -0.09
N VAL A 76 12.56 -1.31 1.16
CA VAL A 76 13.04 -0.21 1.99
C VAL A 76 14.53 -0.37 2.32
N LEU A 77 15.00 -1.58 2.63
CA LEU A 77 16.42 -1.86 2.88
C LEU A 77 17.28 -1.66 1.63
N LEU A 78 16.78 -2.08 0.45
CA LEU A 78 17.47 -1.83 -0.81
C LEU A 78 17.57 -0.32 -1.10
N MET A 79 16.49 0.44 -0.88
CA MET A 79 16.52 1.90 -1.01
C MET A 79 17.51 2.53 -0.03
N ALA A 80 17.57 2.05 1.22
CA ALA A 80 18.54 2.52 2.22
C ALA A 80 20.00 2.27 1.82
N SER A 81 20.28 1.29 0.97
CA SER A 81 21.63 0.96 0.52
C SER A 81 22.10 1.74 -0.71
N MET A 82 21.24 2.53 -1.34
CA MET A 82 21.49 3.22 -2.61
C MET A 82 21.69 4.73 -2.40
N ASP A 83 22.42 5.34 -3.35
CA ASP A 83 22.54 6.78 -3.47
C ASP A 83 21.73 7.27 -4.69
N PRO A 84 20.68 8.11 -4.48
CA PRO A 84 19.87 8.64 -5.58
C PRO A 84 20.67 9.42 -6.63
N GLN A 85 21.82 10.00 -6.25
CA GLN A 85 22.67 10.77 -7.17
C GLN A 85 23.30 9.88 -8.26
N THR A 86 23.64 8.63 -7.92
CA THR A 86 24.32 7.71 -8.82
C THR A 86 23.45 6.57 -9.30
N GLU A 87 22.45 6.16 -8.51
CA GLU A 87 21.66 4.93 -8.73
C GLU A 87 20.16 5.20 -8.89
N LEU A 88 19.77 6.35 -9.46
CA LEU A 88 18.38 6.79 -9.57
C LEU A 88 17.47 5.73 -10.23
N LYS A 89 17.95 5.01 -11.23
CA LYS A 89 17.16 3.97 -11.92
C LYS A 89 16.83 2.80 -11.00
N TRP A 90 17.78 2.35 -10.20
CA TRP A 90 17.59 1.27 -9.23
C TRP A 90 16.67 1.73 -8.09
N MET A 91 16.81 2.98 -7.63
CA MET A 91 15.91 3.59 -6.67
C MET A 91 14.47 3.59 -7.19
N ALA A 92 14.24 3.92 -8.47
CA ALA A 92 12.92 3.88 -9.08
C ALA A 92 12.35 2.46 -9.13
N LEU A 93 13.15 1.44 -9.46
CA LEU A 93 12.73 0.04 -9.43
C LEU A 93 12.33 -0.41 -8.01
N CYS A 94 13.12 -0.01 -7.01
CA CYS A 94 12.80 -0.30 -5.61
C CYS A 94 11.53 0.42 -5.15
N ALA A 95 11.28 1.66 -5.60
CA ALA A 95 10.04 2.38 -5.33
C ALA A 95 8.82 1.68 -5.94
N VAL A 96 8.93 1.16 -7.16
CA VAL A 96 7.87 0.35 -7.81
C VAL A 96 7.64 -0.95 -7.03
N LEU A 97 8.72 -1.66 -6.65
CA LEU A 97 8.62 -2.88 -5.84
C LEU A 97 7.91 -2.59 -4.51
N LEU A 98 8.30 -1.50 -3.84
CA LEU A 98 7.70 -1.04 -2.59
C LEU A 98 6.21 -0.75 -2.76
N ALA A 99 5.83 -0.09 -3.85
CA ALA A 99 4.43 0.22 -4.15
C ALA A 99 3.60 -1.04 -4.42
N ILE A 100 4.11 -2.00 -5.21
CA ILE A 100 3.44 -3.28 -5.47
C ILE A 100 3.27 -4.07 -4.17
N ALA A 101 4.33 -4.19 -3.37
CA ALA A 101 4.30 -4.91 -2.10
C ALA A 101 3.32 -4.26 -1.11
N SER A 102 3.33 -2.93 -1.00
CA SER A 102 2.43 -2.17 -0.13
C SER A 102 0.97 -2.25 -0.60
N ALA A 103 0.70 -2.14 -1.90
CA ALA A 103 -0.65 -2.31 -2.44
C ALA A 103 -1.18 -3.74 -2.20
N THR A 104 -0.31 -4.75 -2.33
CA THR A 104 -0.64 -6.15 -2.00
C THR A 104 -0.94 -6.32 -0.51
N GLN A 105 -0.15 -5.70 0.35
CA GLN A 105 -0.38 -5.66 1.78
C GLN A 105 -1.75 -5.03 2.12
N ASP A 106 -2.11 -3.91 1.49
CA ASP A 106 -3.39 -3.23 1.69
C ASP A 106 -4.58 -4.16 1.37
N ILE A 107 -4.55 -4.80 0.18
CA ILE A 107 -5.59 -5.74 -0.23
C ILE A 107 -5.75 -6.85 0.81
N THR A 108 -4.61 -7.39 1.27
CA THR A 108 -4.62 -8.52 2.20
C THR A 108 -5.11 -8.10 3.60
N ILE A 109 -4.75 -6.91 4.09
CA ILE A 109 -5.23 -6.36 5.36
C ILE A 109 -6.73 -6.15 5.32
N ASP A 110 -7.25 -5.56 4.23
CA ASP A 110 -8.69 -5.33 4.08
C ASP A 110 -9.47 -6.64 4.08
N ALA A 111 -8.98 -7.62 3.33
CA ALA A 111 -9.59 -8.95 3.31
C ALA A 111 -9.49 -9.67 4.67
N TYR A 112 -8.32 -9.60 5.33
CA TYR A 112 -8.14 -10.14 6.69
C TYR A 112 -9.14 -9.52 7.67
N ARG A 113 -9.30 -8.19 7.64
CA ARG A 113 -10.22 -7.46 8.51
C ARG A 113 -11.68 -7.91 8.34
N ILE A 114 -12.10 -8.09 7.07
CA ILE A 114 -13.46 -8.54 6.74
C ILE A 114 -13.69 -9.98 7.24
N GLU A 115 -12.71 -10.85 7.07
CA GLU A 115 -12.81 -12.26 7.48
C GLU A 115 -12.61 -12.49 8.99
N ALA A 116 -11.94 -11.57 9.70
CA ALA A 116 -11.56 -11.74 11.10
C ALA A 116 -12.71 -11.55 12.10
N ALA A 117 -13.82 -10.90 11.72
CA ALA A 117 -14.88 -10.58 12.66
C ALA A 117 -16.29 -10.59 12.03
N PRO A 118 -17.32 -10.84 12.86
CA PRO A 118 -18.70 -10.84 12.42
C PRO A 118 -19.16 -9.44 11.95
N GLU A 119 -20.21 -9.42 11.14
CA GLU A 119 -20.74 -8.22 10.48
C GLU A 119 -20.98 -7.05 11.45
N ARG A 120 -21.48 -7.33 12.66
CA ARG A 120 -21.75 -6.32 13.71
C ARG A 120 -20.51 -5.53 14.16
N LEU A 121 -19.31 -6.07 14.00
CA LEU A 121 -18.05 -5.43 14.40
C LEU A 121 -17.30 -4.79 13.23
N GLN A 122 -17.77 -4.94 11.99
CA GLN A 122 -17.08 -4.45 10.79
C GLN A 122 -16.89 -2.92 10.80
N ALA A 123 -17.90 -2.16 11.27
CA ALA A 123 -17.80 -0.70 11.36
C ALA A 123 -16.69 -0.27 12.34
N VAL A 124 -16.62 -0.91 13.51
CA VAL A 124 -15.59 -0.61 14.52
C VAL A 124 -14.19 -0.96 14.03
N LEU A 125 -14.05 -2.12 13.39
CA LEU A 125 -12.77 -2.55 12.82
C LEU A 125 -12.33 -1.65 11.64
N ALA A 126 -13.28 -1.18 10.83
CA ALA A 126 -13.01 -0.23 9.76
C ALA A 126 -12.50 1.10 10.32
N ALA A 127 -13.16 1.63 11.36
CA ALA A 127 -12.74 2.85 12.03
C ALA A 127 -11.35 2.72 12.68
N ALA A 128 -11.10 1.62 13.39
CA ALA A 128 -9.80 1.34 14.01
C ALA A 128 -8.68 1.19 12.96
N SER A 129 -8.95 0.48 11.86
CA SER A 129 -8.02 0.33 10.74
C SER A 129 -7.70 1.67 10.10
N LEU A 130 -8.70 2.51 9.86
CA LEU A 130 -8.52 3.84 9.28
C LEU A 130 -7.73 4.75 10.23
N ALA A 131 -8.02 4.73 11.53
CA ALA A 131 -7.27 5.49 12.53
C ALA A 131 -5.79 5.06 12.56
N GLY A 132 -5.52 3.76 12.63
CA GLY A 132 -4.15 3.24 12.59
C GLY A 132 -3.41 3.59 11.28
N TYR A 133 -4.12 3.53 10.15
CA TYR A 133 -3.59 3.95 8.85
C TYR A 133 -3.19 5.43 8.84
N ARG A 134 -4.06 6.33 9.35
CA ARG A 134 -3.79 7.77 9.42
C ARG A 134 -2.63 8.10 10.36
N LEU A 135 -2.57 7.46 11.53
CA LEU A 135 -1.45 7.61 12.46
C LEU A 135 -0.13 7.16 11.83
N ALA A 136 -0.14 6.03 11.13
CA ALA A 136 1.03 5.54 10.40
C ALA A 136 1.47 6.50 9.28
N MET A 137 0.53 7.15 8.58
CA MET A 137 0.85 8.16 7.57
C MET A 137 1.53 9.39 8.19
N ILE A 138 1.01 9.91 9.30
CA ILE A 138 1.59 11.05 10.02
C ILE A 138 3.00 10.70 10.50
N PHE A 139 3.16 9.53 11.12
CA PHE A 139 4.46 9.07 11.58
C PHE A 139 5.44 8.87 10.41
N SER A 140 4.98 8.31 9.30
CA SER A 140 5.82 8.06 8.13
C SER A 140 6.18 9.34 7.36
N SER A 141 5.39 10.40 7.41
CA SER A 141 5.73 11.68 6.79
C SER A 141 6.59 12.55 7.71
N ALA A 142 5.99 13.14 8.73
CA ALA A 142 6.67 14.04 9.65
C ALA A 142 7.74 13.33 10.50
N GLY A 143 7.43 12.13 11.00
CA GLY A 143 8.39 11.36 11.80
C GLY A 143 9.64 10.96 11.03
N THR A 144 9.52 10.60 9.76
CA THR A 144 10.69 10.25 8.93
C THR A 144 11.58 11.46 8.68
N LEU A 145 10.99 12.61 8.38
CA LEU A 145 11.76 13.85 8.19
C LEU A 145 12.46 14.28 9.48
N TRP A 146 11.77 14.18 10.61
CA TRP A 146 12.36 14.46 11.91
C TRP A 146 13.51 13.51 12.26
N ILE A 147 13.38 12.22 11.98
CA ILE A 147 14.46 11.23 12.17
C ILE A 147 15.64 11.55 11.25
N ALA A 148 15.38 11.92 9.97
CA ALA A 148 16.43 12.33 9.04
C ALA A 148 17.19 13.56 9.55
N ALA A 149 16.49 14.53 10.10
CA ALA A 149 17.09 15.71 10.71
C ALA A 149 17.95 15.36 11.94
N LEU A 150 17.51 14.40 12.78
CA LEU A 150 18.29 13.96 13.95
C LEU A 150 19.59 13.24 13.57
N PHE A 151 19.61 12.53 12.45
CA PHE A 151 20.82 11.85 11.96
C PHE A 151 21.68 12.72 11.07
N SER A 152 21.18 13.88 10.63
CA SER A 152 21.96 14.83 9.81
C SER A 152 23.12 15.42 10.62
N SER A 153 24.30 15.29 10.08
CA SER A 153 25.52 15.87 10.63
C SER A 153 25.82 17.27 10.11
N THR A 154 25.04 17.75 9.15
CA THR A 154 25.22 19.06 8.49
C THR A 154 23.96 19.89 8.62
N ASP A 155 24.09 21.13 9.05
CA ASP A 155 22.99 22.10 9.18
C ASP A 155 22.43 22.54 7.81
N THR A 156 23.20 22.37 6.75
CA THR A 156 22.81 22.71 5.38
C THR A 156 23.46 21.75 4.40
N GLY A 157 22.66 20.92 3.74
CA GLY A 157 23.12 20.09 2.64
C GLY A 157 22.60 18.65 2.67
N TYR A 158 22.85 17.92 1.58
CA TYR A 158 22.50 16.53 1.43
C TYR A 158 23.39 15.62 2.28
N ASP A 159 22.81 14.83 3.14
CA ASP A 159 23.50 13.81 3.96
C ASP A 159 22.94 12.42 3.65
N LEU A 160 23.64 11.65 2.81
CA LEU A 160 23.26 10.31 2.43
C LEU A 160 23.13 9.36 3.65
N LYS A 161 24.06 9.47 4.61
CA LYS A 161 24.06 8.61 5.80
C LYS A 161 22.84 8.83 6.69
N ALA A 162 22.39 10.08 6.81
CA ALA A 162 21.18 10.42 7.53
C ALA A 162 19.97 9.75 6.90
N TRP A 163 19.82 9.81 5.58
CA TRP A 163 18.74 9.16 4.85
C TRP A 163 18.80 7.63 4.93
N GLN A 164 19.98 7.04 4.75
CA GLN A 164 20.18 5.61 4.89
C GLN A 164 19.76 5.11 6.28
N SER A 165 20.23 5.79 7.34
CA SER A 165 19.88 5.47 8.73
C SER A 165 18.38 5.60 8.98
N THR A 166 17.76 6.63 8.41
CA THR A 166 16.32 6.87 8.51
C THR A 166 15.51 5.74 7.88
N TYR A 167 15.86 5.33 6.67
CA TYR A 167 15.18 4.21 6.00
C TYR A 167 15.41 2.88 6.72
N LEU A 168 16.58 2.66 7.35
CA LEU A 168 16.82 1.50 8.22
C LEU A 168 15.88 1.50 9.44
N VAL A 169 15.68 2.65 10.08
CA VAL A 169 14.70 2.78 11.19
C VAL A 169 13.29 2.47 10.70
N MET A 170 12.90 2.98 9.50
CA MET A 170 11.59 2.68 8.92
C MET A 170 11.41 1.20 8.59
N ALA A 171 12.46 0.52 8.10
CA ALA A 171 12.44 -0.94 7.93
C ALA A 171 12.24 -1.67 9.26
N GLY A 172 12.88 -1.20 10.33
CA GLY A 172 12.67 -1.70 11.68
C GLY A 172 11.22 -1.54 12.17
N CYS A 173 10.60 -0.37 11.91
CA CYS A 173 9.18 -0.15 12.19
C CYS A 173 8.27 -1.11 11.40
N MET A 174 8.61 -1.41 10.16
CA MET A 174 7.87 -2.42 9.38
C MET A 174 8.05 -3.83 9.93
N ALA A 175 9.21 -4.17 10.48
CA ALA A 175 9.44 -5.46 11.13
C ALA A 175 8.53 -5.66 12.36
N LEU A 176 8.18 -4.60 13.11
CA LEU A 176 7.16 -4.67 14.17
C LEU A 176 5.79 -5.06 13.59
N GLY A 177 5.44 -4.53 12.41
CA GLY A 177 4.23 -4.93 11.69
C GLY A 177 4.25 -6.42 11.30
N LEU A 178 5.39 -6.93 10.86
CA LEU A 178 5.57 -8.36 10.57
C LEU A 178 5.40 -9.22 11.82
N LEU A 179 5.96 -8.80 12.94
CA LEU A 179 5.79 -9.48 14.23
C LEU A 179 4.32 -9.53 14.67
N THR A 180 3.58 -8.43 14.53
CA THR A 180 2.13 -8.42 14.84
C THR A 180 1.36 -9.40 13.95
N THR A 181 1.72 -9.51 12.68
CA THR A 181 1.10 -10.50 11.76
C THR A 181 1.41 -11.94 12.18
N LEU A 182 2.63 -12.21 12.65
CA LEU A 182 3.01 -13.53 13.15
C LEU A 182 2.26 -13.93 14.41
N LEU A 183 1.91 -12.97 15.27
CA LEU A 183 1.17 -13.19 16.50
C LEU A 183 -0.36 -13.22 16.30
N SER A 184 -0.86 -12.68 15.19
CA SER A 184 -2.30 -12.62 14.91
C SER A 184 -2.83 -14.00 14.51
N PRO A 185 -4.05 -14.39 14.93
CA PRO A 185 -4.68 -15.64 14.49
C PRO A 185 -5.07 -15.58 13.01
N GLU A 186 -5.06 -16.71 12.32
CA GLU A 186 -5.64 -16.80 10.96
C GLU A 186 -7.17 -16.79 11.04
N PRO A 187 -7.87 -15.99 10.23
CA PRO A 187 -9.32 -16.03 10.16
C PRO A 187 -9.82 -17.39 9.68
N VAL A 188 -10.79 -17.95 10.37
CA VAL A 188 -11.44 -19.20 9.96
C VAL A 188 -12.54 -18.85 8.96
N VAL A 189 -12.28 -19.08 7.68
CA VAL A 189 -13.27 -18.91 6.62
C VAL A 189 -13.65 -20.28 6.10
N GLU A 190 -14.94 -20.62 6.17
CA GLU A 190 -15.48 -21.78 5.45
C GLU A 190 -15.32 -21.56 3.95
N GLN A 191 -14.37 -22.28 3.36
CA GLN A 191 -14.14 -22.24 1.91
C GLN A 191 -15.29 -22.94 1.18
N GLN A 192 -16.30 -22.19 0.78
CA GLN A 192 -17.29 -22.62 -0.20
C GLN A 192 -16.88 -22.21 -1.62
N ILE A 193 -15.81 -22.75 -2.15
CA ILE A 193 -15.63 -22.74 -3.62
C ILE A 193 -15.04 -24.09 -4.02
N ASN A 194 -15.93 -25.03 -4.27
CA ASN A 194 -15.62 -26.23 -5.04
C ASN A 194 -15.43 -25.85 -6.52
N MET A 195 -14.21 -25.50 -6.90
CA MET A 195 -13.84 -25.48 -8.33
C MET A 195 -13.49 -26.90 -8.78
N SER A 196 -14.53 -27.73 -8.93
CA SER A 196 -14.40 -29.03 -9.63
C SER A 196 -14.45 -28.77 -11.14
N THR A 197 -13.30 -28.52 -11.76
CA THR A 197 -13.15 -28.59 -13.22
C THR A 197 -11.97 -29.49 -13.55
N ALA A 198 -12.26 -30.78 -13.57
CA ALA A 198 -11.25 -31.83 -13.74
C ALA A 198 -10.66 -31.97 -15.16
N HIS A 199 -11.17 -31.30 -16.19
CA HIS A 199 -10.74 -31.52 -17.57
C HIS A 199 -10.68 -30.28 -18.48
N SER A 200 -10.33 -29.12 -17.97
CA SER A 200 -10.17 -27.92 -18.81
C SER A 200 -8.69 -27.57 -19.08
N SER A 201 -8.39 -27.13 -20.31
CA SER A 201 -7.08 -26.62 -20.72
C SER A 201 -6.64 -25.45 -19.82
N ALA A 202 -5.32 -25.24 -19.69
CA ALA A 202 -4.77 -24.14 -18.86
C ALA A 202 -5.32 -22.76 -19.26
N SER A 203 -5.54 -22.52 -20.54
CA SER A 203 -6.16 -21.28 -21.06
C SER A 203 -7.63 -21.15 -20.68
N GLN A 204 -8.40 -22.24 -20.69
CA GLN A 204 -9.79 -22.25 -20.24
C GLN A 204 -9.91 -22.06 -18.73
N LYS A 205 -8.97 -22.63 -17.96
CA LYS A 205 -8.91 -22.41 -16.51
C LYS A 205 -8.64 -20.94 -16.20
N LEU A 206 -7.69 -20.31 -16.90
CA LEU A 206 -7.38 -18.88 -16.75
C LEU A 206 -8.58 -18.00 -17.14
N MET A 207 -9.22 -18.30 -18.27
CA MET A 207 -10.38 -17.53 -18.74
C MET A 207 -11.58 -17.65 -17.79
N ASN A 208 -11.86 -18.87 -17.32
CA ASN A 208 -12.93 -19.10 -16.33
C ASN A 208 -12.60 -18.42 -15.00
N TRP A 209 -11.33 -18.47 -14.58
CA TRP A 209 -10.86 -17.77 -13.39
C TRP A 209 -11.06 -16.24 -13.53
N LEU A 210 -10.65 -15.64 -14.64
CA LEU A 210 -10.85 -14.20 -14.92
C LEU A 210 -12.35 -13.85 -14.92
N LYS A 211 -13.20 -14.65 -15.54
CA LYS A 211 -14.64 -14.42 -15.52
C LYS A 211 -15.22 -14.47 -14.11
N VAL A 212 -14.86 -15.45 -13.30
CA VAL A 212 -15.39 -15.61 -11.95
C VAL A 212 -14.77 -14.58 -10.99
N ALA A 213 -13.48 -14.36 -11.06
CA ALA A 213 -12.76 -13.54 -10.10
C ALA A 213 -12.84 -12.03 -10.41
N VAL A 214 -12.91 -11.65 -11.69
CA VAL A 214 -12.93 -10.23 -12.09
C VAL A 214 -14.34 -9.80 -12.51
N ILE A 215 -14.95 -10.47 -13.47
CA ILE A 215 -16.25 -10.08 -14.03
C ILE A 215 -17.39 -10.43 -13.06
N GLY A 216 -17.31 -11.59 -12.39
CA GLY A 216 -18.33 -12.09 -11.48
C GLY A 216 -18.77 -11.08 -10.42
N PRO A 217 -17.87 -10.46 -9.65
CA PRO A 217 -18.24 -9.47 -8.63
C PRO A 217 -18.99 -8.26 -9.19
N PHE A 218 -18.60 -7.77 -10.38
CA PHE A 218 -19.32 -6.66 -11.03
C PHE A 218 -20.71 -7.07 -11.46
N VAL A 219 -20.83 -8.22 -12.12
CA VAL A 219 -22.14 -8.75 -12.56
C VAL A 219 -23.05 -8.99 -11.35
N ASP A 220 -22.52 -9.60 -10.28
CA ASP A 220 -23.27 -9.83 -9.05
C ASP A 220 -23.71 -8.52 -8.40
N PHE A 221 -22.82 -7.53 -8.30
CA PHE A 221 -23.12 -6.23 -7.74
C PHE A 221 -24.23 -5.51 -8.53
N PHE A 222 -24.12 -5.47 -9.87
CA PHE A 222 -25.15 -4.86 -10.71
C PHE A 222 -26.46 -5.65 -10.73
N SER A 223 -26.41 -6.98 -10.66
CA SER A 223 -27.61 -7.81 -10.61
C SER A 223 -28.39 -7.66 -9.30
N ARG A 224 -27.69 -7.48 -8.17
CA ARG A 224 -28.31 -7.29 -6.85
C ARG A 224 -28.88 -5.88 -6.65
N HIS A 225 -28.19 -4.86 -7.15
CA HIS A 225 -28.55 -3.46 -6.86
C HIS A 225 -29.22 -2.75 -8.05
N GLY A 226 -29.22 -3.33 -9.25
CA GLY A 226 -29.84 -2.74 -10.45
C GLY A 226 -29.38 -1.30 -10.68
N LEU A 227 -30.29 -0.37 -10.92
CA LEU A 227 -29.98 1.04 -11.10
C LEU A 227 -29.37 1.70 -9.85
N ASN A 228 -29.67 1.20 -8.66
CA ASN A 228 -29.07 1.69 -7.41
C ASN A 228 -27.56 1.44 -7.36
N ALA A 229 -27.04 0.48 -8.11
CA ALA A 229 -25.60 0.27 -8.25
C ALA A 229 -24.88 1.51 -8.77
N LEU A 230 -25.47 2.20 -9.77
CA LEU A 230 -24.93 3.44 -10.29
C LEU A 230 -24.96 4.58 -9.27
N LEU A 231 -26.04 4.67 -8.48
CA LEU A 231 -26.13 5.66 -7.41
C LEU A 231 -25.06 5.44 -6.34
N ILE A 232 -24.85 4.19 -5.93
CA ILE A 232 -23.82 3.82 -4.95
C ILE A 232 -22.43 4.18 -5.48
N LEU A 233 -22.14 3.82 -6.74
CA LEU A 233 -20.85 4.13 -7.37
C LEU A 233 -20.66 5.64 -7.55
N SER A 234 -21.71 6.37 -7.98
CA SER A 234 -21.66 7.83 -8.13
C SER A 234 -21.41 8.52 -6.78
N LEU A 235 -22.08 8.10 -5.72
CA LEU A 235 -21.88 8.62 -4.38
C LEU A 235 -20.45 8.37 -3.89
N SER A 236 -19.94 7.14 -4.07
CA SER A 236 -18.55 6.80 -3.73
C SER A 236 -17.55 7.61 -4.54
N ALA A 237 -17.79 7.80 -5.84
CA ALA A 237 -16.93 8.59 -6.70
C ALA A 237 -16.93 10.07 -6.31
N CYS A 238 -18.10 10.67 -6.06
CA CYS A 238 -18.21 12.06 -5.62
C CYS A 238 -17.47 12.29 -4.29
N TYR A 239 -17.67 11.38 -3.33
CA TYR A 239 -16.95 11.45 -2.05
C TYR A 239 -15.44 11.37 -2.25
N ARG A 240 -14.97 10.43 -3.10
CA ARG A 240 -13.55 10.23 -3.35
C ARG A 240 -12.91 11.39 -4.11
N VAL A 241 -13.60 11.94 -5.10
CA VAL A 241 -13.15 13.13 -5.85
C VAL A 241 -13.00 14.32 -4.92
N SER A 242 -13.96 14.55 -4.02
CA SER A 242 -13.90 15.62 -3.03
C SER A 242 -12.68 15.48 -2.12
N ASP A 243 -12.41 14.28 -1.59
CA ASP A 243 -11.25 13.99 -0.73
C ASP A 243 -9.91 14.24 -1.47
N VAL A 244 -9.82 13.82 -2.72
CA VAL A 244 -8.62 14.03 -3.56
C VAL A 244 -8.40 15.51 -3.87
N VAL A 245 -9.45 16.22 -4.29
CA VAL A 245 -9.36 17.67 -4.63
C VAL A 245 -8.97 18.47 -3.41
N MET A 246 -9.57 18.21 -2.25
CA MET A 246 -9.21 18.87 -1.00
C MET A 246 -7.76 18.59 -0.60
N GLY A 247 -7.30 17.34 -0.77
CA GLY A 247 -5.92 16.97 -0.47
C GLY A 247 -4.89 17.68 -1.36
N VAL A 248 -5.19 17.86 -2.64
CA VAL A 248 -4.30 18.57 -3.57
C VAL A 248 -4.32 20.08 -3.30
N MET A 249 -5.50 20.67 -3.05
CA MET A 249 -5.65 22.11 -2.84
C MET A 249 -5.19 22.56 -1.46
N ALA A 250 -5.10 21.67 -0.47
CA ALA A 250 -4.69 22.03 0.88
C ALA A 250 -3.31 22.72 0.91
N ASN A 251 -2.32 22.17 0.21
CA ASN A 251 -0.98 22.76 0.18
C ASN A 251 -0.96 24.12 -0.51
N VAL A 252 -1.71 24.28 -1.60
CA VAL A 252 -1.85 25.56 -2.30
C VAL A 252 -2.51 26.58 -1.38
N PHE A 253 -3.57 26.20 -0.70
CA PHE A 253 -4.29 27.04 0.26
C PHE A 253 -3.39 27.52 1.40
N TYR A 254 -2.56 26.64 2.00
CA TYR A 254 -1.62 27.05 3.06
C TYR A 254 -0.58 28.05 2.56
N VAL A 255 -0.05 27.87 1.35
CA VAL A 255 0.88 28.82 0.75
C VAL A 255 0.21 30.18 0.52
N ASP A 256 -1.02 30.19 0.00
CA ASP A 256 -1.79 31.42 -0.24
C ASP A 256 -2.16 32.14 1.06
N MET A 257 -2.34 31.39 2.15
CA MET A 257 -2.56 31.95 3.49
C MET A 257 -1.29 32.47 4.17
N GLY A 258 -0.12 32.32 3.54
CA GLY A 258 1.15 32.84 4.02
C GLY A 258 1.86 31.98 5.05
N PHE A 259 1.46 30.73 5.20
CA PHE A 259 2.18 29.78 6.07
C PHE A 259 3.56 29.49 5.50
N SER A 260 4.57 29.52 6.37
CA SER A 260 5.95 29.14 6.02
C SER A 260 6.10 27.60 6.02
N LYS A 261 7.23 27.12 5.45
CA LYS A 261 7.52 25.69 5.42
C LYS A 261 7.82 25.08 6.81
N GLU A 262 8.02 25.91 7.79
CA GLU A 262 8.34 25.54 9.18
C GLU A 262 7.09 25.51 10.07
N GLU A 263 5.99 26.11 9.63
CA GLU A 263 4.65 26.09 10.25
C GLU A 263 3.76 24.99 9.70
#